data_b22e7b7127a11df418a2b19f52ab43a3
#
_entry.id   b22e7b7127a11df418a2b19f52ab43a3
#
_cell.length_a   1.000
_cell.length_b   1.000
_cell.length_c   1.000
_cell.angle_alpha   90.00
_cell.angle_beta   90.00
_cell.angle_gamma   90.00
#
_symmetry.space_group_name_H-M   'P 1'
#
loop_
_entity.id
_entity.type
_entity.pdbx_description
1 polymer ?
#
loop_
_entity_poly.entity_id
_entity_poly.type
_entity_poly.pdbx_seq_one_letter_code
_entity_poly.pdbx_strand_id
1 'polypeptide(L)'
;MCDFISWIEKDGQVYYLTYRDIYNTRRGKELRNHCKSKDDLSGHGAIRYYYDNFIGGAQKECTDFTTPANFPPEIVEDIKAGKFRGLGINKELLTAQALKLYEEAKAQALKLYEEAKAQAWKLYEETEAQALKLYEEAKAPAWKLYKETEAQALKLYEETKAQGFWD
;
A
#
# COMPACT_ATOMS: atom_id res chain seq x y z
N MET A 1 -5.45 15.40 -6.52
CA MET A 1 -5.97 14.86 -7.81
C MET A 1 -5.57 15.87 -8.87
N CYS A 2 -4.80 15.46 -9.87
CA CYS A 2 -4.40 16.42 -10.90
C CYS A 2 -5.48 16.46 -11.98
N ASP A 3 -6.20 17.55 -12.03
CA ASP A 3 -7.19 17.80 -13.07
C ASP A 3 -6.53 18.27 -14.38
N PHE A 4 -5.20 18.27 -14.42
CA PHE A 4 -4.37 18.75 -15.53
C PHE A 4 -3.07 17.97 -15.63
N ILE A 5 -2.44 18.05 -16.81
CA ILE A 5 -1.05 17.69 -17.02
C ILE A 5 -0.26 18.96 -17.30
N SER A 6 0.81 19.19 -16.54
CA SER A 6 1.75 20.27 -16.77
C SER A 6 3.01 19.76 -17.47
N TRP A 7 3.57 20.58 -18.34
CA TRP A 7 4.87 20.35 -18.96
C TRP A 7 5.62 21.65 -19.24
N ILE A 8 6.89 21.52 -19.52
CA ILE A 8 7.75 22.64 -19.92
C ILE A 8 8.42 22.28 -21.24
N GLU A 9 8.26 23.13 -22.24
CA GLU A 9 8.95 23.00 -23.52
C GLU A 9 10.20 23.86 -23.52
N LYS A 10 11.37 23.25 -23.70
CA LYS A 10 12.66 23.93 -23.75
C LYS A 10 13.60 23.23 -24.70
N ASP A 11 14.26 24.00 -25.57
CA ASP A 11 15.29 23.51 -26.50
C ASP A 11 14.83 22.29 -27.34
N GLY A 12 13.55 22.29 -27.77
CA GLY A 12 12.93 21.21 -28.53
C GLY A 12 12.58 19.95 -27.73
N GLN A 13 12.71 20.00 -26.41
CA GLN A 13 12.35 18.90 -25.52
C GLN A 13 11.13 19.23 -24.65
N VAL A 14 10.39 18.19 -24.29
CA VAL A 14 9.21 18.27 -23.41
C VAL A 14 9.53 17.64 -22.07
N TYR A 15 9.47 18.43 -21.01
CA TYR A 15 9.75 18.00 -19.64
C TYR A 15 8.45 17.90 -18.85
N TYR A 16 8.16 16.73 -18.29
CA TYR A 16 7.00 16.43 -17.47
C TYR A 16 7.32 15.31 -16.48
N LEU A 17 6.40 14.99 -15.59
CA LEU A 17 6.58 13.94 -14.60
C LEU A 17 5.50 12.88 -14.74
N THR A 18 5.91 11.62 -14.78
CA THR A 18 5.03 10.46 -14.71
C THR A 18 4.87 9.97 -13.28
N TYR A 19 3.92 9.06 -13.03
CA TYR A 19 3.80 8.38 -11.74
C TYR A 19 5.11 7.72 -11.30
N ARG A 20 5.80 7.06 -12.24
CA ARG A 20 7.08 6.39 -11.96
C ARG A 20 8.15 7.38 -11.51
N ASP A 21 8.24 8.54 -12.15
CA ASP A 21 9.21 9.57 -11.80
C ASP A 21 9.02 10.06 -10.37
N ILE A 22 7.75 10.29 -9.98
CA ILE A 22 7.39 10.80 -8.67
C ILE A 22 7.54 9.74 -7.57
N TYR A 23 7.11 8.48 -7.81
CA TYR A 23 6.98 7.48 -6.75
C TYR A 23 8.05 6.40 -6.75
N ASN A 24 8.68 6.10 -7.91
CA ASN A 24 9.57 4.96 -8.06
C ASN A 24 11.04 5.35 -8.27
N THR A 25 11.37 6.64 -8.22
CA THR A 25 12.76 7.10 -8.36
C THR A 25 13.29 7.73 -7.07
N ARG A 26 14.63 7.76 -6.92
CA ARG A 26 15.28 8.47 -5.82
C ARG A 26 14.94 9.96 -5.87
N ARG A 27 15.01 10.57 -7.06
CA ARG A 27 14.73 11.99 -7.25
C ARG A 27 13.25 12.31 -6.93
N GLY A 28 12.34 11.43 -7.29
CA GLY A 28 10.92 11.56 -6.92
C GLY A 28 10.69 11.49 -5.39
N LYS A 29 11.47 10.68 -4.66
CA LYS A 29 11.43 10.69 -3.19
C LYS A 29 11.88 12.02 -2.61
N GLU A 30 12.97 12.58 -3.13
CA GLU A 30 13.48 13.90 -2.74
C GLU A 30 12.44 15.00 -3.05
N LEU A 31 11.81 14.95 -4.22
CA LEU A 31 10.74 15.86 -4.63
C LEU A 31 9.55 15.79 -3.64
N ARG A 32 9.06 14.59 -3.30
CA ARG A 32 7.95 14.43 -2.34
C ARG A 32 8.26 14.98 -0.95
N ASN A 33 9.52 14.93 -0.54
CA ASN A 33 9.94 15.50 0.74
C ASN A 33 10.04 17.04 0.68
N HIS A 34 10.25 17.59 -0.52
CA HIS A 34 10.37 19.02 -0.76
C HIS A 34 9.00 19.69 -0.93
N CYS A 35 8.06 19.04 -1.59
CA CYS A 35 6.72 19.56 -1.84
C CYS A 35 5.84 19.53 -0.59
N LYS A 36 5.13 20.61 -0.32
CA LYS A 36 4.24 20.74 0.85
C LYS A 36 2.89 20.06 0.65
N SER A 37 2.43 19.96 -0.59
CA SER A 37 1.17 19.31 -0.96
C SER A 37 1.36 18.28 -2.07
N LYS A 38 0.38 17.38 -2.23
CA LYS A 38 0.38 16.41 -3.34
C LYS A 38 0.09 17.08 -4.68
N ASP A 39 -0.63 18.18 -4.67
CA ASP A 39 -1.00 18.91 -5.89
C ASP A 39 0.22 19.64 -6.48
N ASP A 40 1.22 19.95 -5.64
CA ASP A 40 2.48 20.54 -6.09
C ASP A 40 3.38 19.54 -6.85
N LEU A 41 3.13 18.23 -6.73
CA LEU A 41 4.00 17.17 -7.29
C LEU A 41 3.97 17.06 -8.81
N SER A 42 2.98 17.63 -9.48
CA SER A 42 2.84 17.60 -10.94
C SER A 42 2.92 18.98 -11.59
N GLY A 43 3.10 20.01 -10.80
CA GLY A 43 3.22 21.40 -11.28
C GLY A 43 4.60 21.74 -11.85
N HIS A 44 4.69 22.88 -12.51
CA HIS A 44 5.93 23.35 -13.16
C HIS A 44 7.13 23.46 -12.20
N GLY A 45 6.90 23.82 -10.94
CA GLY A 45 7.94 23.85 -9.91
C GLY A 45 8.54 22.48 -9.63
N ALA A 46 7.70 21.46 -9.55
CA ALA A 46 8.12 20.07 -9.37
C ALA A 46 8.92 19.55 -10.57
N ILE A 47 8.46 19.85 -11.80
CA ILE A 47 9.18 19.50 -13.04
C ILE A 47 10.58 20.12 -13.01
N ARG A 48 10.69 21.41 -12.73
CA ARG A 48 11.99 22.08 -12.64
C ARG A 48 12.90 21.45 -11.59
N TYR A 49 12.37 21.22 -10.39
CA TYR A 49 13.13 20.59 -9.31
C TYR A 49 13.64 19.20 -9.69
N TYR A 50 12.79 18.39 -10.32
CA TYR A 50 13.14 17.04 -10.72
C TYR A 50 14.26 17.00 -11.77
N TYR A 51 14.26 17.94 -12.71
CA TYR A 51 15.25 18.08 -13.78
C TYR A 51 16.34 19.14 -13.46
N ASP A 52 16.86 19.14 -12.22
CA ASP A 52 18.00 19.95 -11.75
C ASP A 52 17.79 21.47 -11.80
N ASN A 53 16.57 21.92 -11.53
CA ASN A 53 16.21 23.32 -11.38
C ASN A 53 16.55 24.20 -12.62
N PHE A 54 16.39 23.66 -13.82
CA PHE A 54 16.64 24.43 -15.03
C PHE A 54 15.80 25.72 -15.13
N ILE A 55 16.35 26.74 -15.75
CA ILE A 55 15.72 28.05 -15.94
C ILE A 55 15.20 28.17 -17.38
N GLY A 56 14.12 28.95 -17.56
CA GLY A 56 13.52 29.19 -18.87
C GLY A 56 12.58 28.09 -19.34
N GLY A 57 12.23 28.09 -20.62
CA GLY A 57 11.24 27.21 -21.23
C GLY A 57 9.79 27.71 -21.09
N ALA A 58 8.96 27.33 -22.04
CA ALA A 58 7.52 27.63 -22.08
C ALA A 58 6.77 26.69 -21.12
N GLN A 59 6.18 27.23 -20.07
CA GLN A 59 5.30 26.49 -19.15
C GLN A 59 3.94 26.33 -19.80
N LYS A 60 3.46 25.10 -19.85
CA LYS A 60 2.16 24.74 -20.40
C LYS A 60 1.45 23.76 -19.47
N GLU A 61 0.13 23.81 -19.50
CA GLU A 61 -0.74 22.85 -18.84
C GLU A 61 -2.02 22.66 -19.64
N CYS A 62 -2.62 21.50 -19.54
CA CYS A 62 -3.87 21.21 -20.19
C CYS A 62 -4.80 20.38 -19.30
N THR A 63 -6.07 20.82 -19.25
CA THR A 63 -7.18 20.15 -18.56
C THR A 63 -8.11 19.45 -19.53
N ASP A 64 -7.96 19.70 -20.83
CA ASP A 64 -8.82 19.14 -21.88
C ASP A 64 -8.21 17.86 -22.46
N PHE A 65 -8.73 16.72 -22.02
CA PHE A 65 -8.35 15.38 -22.48
C PHE A 65 -9.24 14.84 -23.61
N THR A 66 -10.10 15.66 -24.21
CA THR A 66 -11.04 15.21 -25.24
C THR A 66 -10.37 14.86 -26.55
N THR A 67 -9.20 15.46 -26.82
CA THR A 67 -8.40 15.16 -28.01
C THR A 67 -6.90 15.04 -27.69
N PRO A 68 -6.19 14.07 -28.31
CA PRO A 68 -4.72 13.98 -28.19
C PRO A 68 -3.99 15.23 -28.71
N ALA A 69 -4.60 16.01 -29.62
CA ALA A 69 -3.97 17.20 -30.17
C ALA A 69 -3.68 18.31 -29.13
N ASN A 70 -4.28 18.21 -27.95
CA ASN A 70 -4.06 19.15 -26.84
C ASN A 70 -2.73 18.93 -26.11
N PHE A 71 -2.03 17.83 -26.40
CA PHE A 71 -0.80 17.45 -25.72
C PHE A 71 0.36 17.21 -26.69
N PRO A 72 1.61 17.41 -26.26
CA PRO A 72 2.77 16.93 -27.01
C PRO A 72 2.70 15.42 -27.27
N PRO A 73 3.27 14.95 -28.42
CA PRO A 73 3.23 13.54 -28.80
C PRO A 73 3.77 12.59 -27.69
N GLU A 74 4.83 12.98 -27.00
CA GLU A 74 5.47 12.20 -25.94
C GLU A 74 4.51 11.98 -24.75
N ILE A 75 3.77 13.02 -24.38
CA ILE A 75 2.75 12.93 -23.33
C ILE A 75 1.59 12.03 -23.77
N VAL A 76 1.18 12.15 -25.05
CA VAL A 76 0.11 11.28 -25.61
C VAL A 76 0.51 9.81 -25.55
N GLU A 77 1.75 9.47 -25.93
CA GLU A 77 2.26 8.11 -25.85
C GLU A 77 2.27 7.60 -24.42
N ASP A 78 2.70 8.41 -23.48
CA ASP A 78 2.79 8.06 -22.06
C ASP A 78 1.40 7.94 -21.40
N ILE A 79 0.41 8.74 -21.81
CA ILE A 79 -1.01 8.57 -21.43
C ILE A 79 -1.52 7.20 -21.92
N LYS A 80 -1.31 6.87 -23.21
CA LYS A 80 -1.70 5.58 -23.78
C LYS A 80 -1.01 4.40 -23.10
N ALA A 81 0.26 4.54 -22.76
CA ALA A 81 1.03 3.54 -22.01
C ALA A 81 0.64 3.43 -20.52
N GLY A 82 -0.26 4.30 -20.04
CA GLY A 82 -0.75 4.30 -18.65
C GLY A 82 0.27 4.79 -17.63
N LYS A 83 1.30 5.53 -18.03
CA LYS A 83 2.36 6.03 -17.14
C LYS A 83 1.88 7.13 -16.17
N PHE A 84 0.72 7.71 -16.42
CA PHE A 84 0.04 8.66 -15.53
C PHE A 84 -0.94 8.00 -14.56
N ARG A 85 -1.10 6.67 -14.60
CA ARG A 85 -1.97 5.95 -13.66
C ARG A 85 -1.46 6.14 -12.23
N GLY A 86 -2.39 6.50 -11.33
CA GLY A 86 -2.07 6.75 -9.92
C GLY A 86 -1.83 8.22 -9.57
N LEU A 87 -1.67 9.12 -10.55
CA LEU A 87 -1.65 10.57 -10.32
C LEU A 87 -3.07 11.15 -10.13
N GLY A 88 -4.09 10.34 -10.39
CA GLY A 88 -5.50 10.70 -10.22
C GLY A 88 -6.03 11.48 -11.43
N ILE A 89 -6.61 10.77 -12.38
CA ILE A 89 -7.40 11.44 -13.42
C ILE A 89 -8.79 11.71 -12.84
N ASN A 90 -9.28 12.95 -12.96
CA ASN A 90 -10.66 13.27 -12.63
C ASN A 90 -11.58 12.46 -13.55
N LYS A 91 -12.60 11.81 -12.96
CA LYS A 91 -13.57 11.00 -13.72
C LYS A 91 -14.33 11.81 -14.75
N GLU A 92 -14.53 13.09 -14.51
CA GLU A 92 -15.20 14.03 -15.39
C GLU A 92 -14.45 14.27 -16.71
N LEU A 93 -13.14 13.94 -16.73
CA LEU A 93 -12.31 14.04 -17.94
C LEU A 93 -12.35 12.76 -18.80
N LEU A 94 -13.00 11.70 -18.33
CA LEU A 94 -13.12 10.46 -19.07
C LEU A 94 -14.27 10.54 -20.07
N THR A 95 -14.06 10.03 -21.29
CA THR A 95 -15.18 9.79 -22.20
C THR A 95 -16.20 8.83 -21.55
N ALA A 96 -17.46 8.89 -21.98
CA ALA A 96 -18.51 8.00 -21.44
C ALA A 96 -18.12 6.51 -21.53
N GLN A 97 -17.45 6.11 -22.61
CA GLN A 97 -16.95 4.73 -22.79
C GLN A 97 -15.81 4.41 -21.80
N ALA A 98 -14.87 5.31 -21.63
CA ALA A 98 -13.76 5.12 -20.68
C ALA A 98 -14.25 5.11 -19.22
N LEU A 99 -15.23 5.93 -18.89
CA LEU A 99 -15.88 5.94 -17.58
C LEU A 99 -16.57 4.60 -17.30
N LYS A 100 -17.32 4.06 -18.27
CA LYS A 100 -17.96 2.75 -18.15
C LYS A 100 -16.94 1.64 -17.88
N LEU A 101 -15.88 1.57 -18.67
CA LEU A 101 -14.78 0.60 -18.47
C LEU A 101 -14.09 0.76 -17.10
N TYR A 102 -13.90 1.99 -16.65
CA TYR A 102 -13.33 2.26 -15.33
C TYR A 102 -14.23 1.75 -14.21
N GLU A 103 -15.54 2.01 -14.26
CA GLU A 103 -16.48 1.55 -13.21
C GLU A 103 -16.62 0.01 -13.23
N GLU A 104 -16.63 -0.62 -14.40
CA GLU A 104 -16.62 -2.08 -14.54
C GLU A 104 -15.35 -2.70 -13.93
N ALA A 105 -14.18 -2.15 -14.25
CA ALA A 105 -12.91 -2.62 -13.70
C ALA A 105 -12.82 -2.42 -12.18
N LYS A 106 -13.34 -1.29 -11.68
CA LYS A 106 -13.42 -0.99 -10.25
C LYS A 106 -14.33 -1.97 -9.52
N ALA A 107 -15.50 -2.28 -10.09
CA ALA A 107 -16.43 -3.25 -9.51
C ALA A 107 -15.82 -4.66 -9.44
N GLN A 108 -15.11 -5.10 -10.51
CA GLN A 108 -14.40 -6.36 -10.52
C GLN A 108 -13.27 -6.42 -9.46
N ALA A 109 -12.48 -5.36 -9.36
CA ALA A 109 -11.40 -5.27 -8.36
C ALA A 109 -11.95 -5.31 -6.94
N LEU A 110 -13.05 -4.63 -6.65
CA LEU A 110 -13.71 -4.66 -5.36
C LEU A 110 -14.21 -6.07 -5.02
N LYS A 111 -14.84 -6.74 -5.98
CA LYS A 111 -15.32 -8.13 -5.80
C LYS A 111 -14.17 -9.08 -5.45
N LEU A 112 -13.07 -9.03 -6.20
CA LEU A 112 -11.87 -9.84 -5.94
C LEU A 112 -11.26 -9.53 -4.56
N TYR A 113 -11.24 -8.28 -4.16
CA TYR A 113 -10.77 -7.88 -2.82
C TYR A 113 -11.63 -8.47 -1.72
N GLU A 114 -12.96 -8.39 -1.82
CA GLU A 114 -13.86 -8.95 -0.80
C GLU A 114 -13.80 -10.49 -0.75
N GLU A 115 -13.66 -11.17 -1.90
CA GLU A 115 -13.47 -12.61 -1.96
C GLU A 115 -12.15 -13.03 -1.29
N ALA A 116 -11.05 -12.34 -1.59
CA ALA A 116 -9.75 -12.62 -0.97
C ALA A 116 -9.76 -12.35 0.54
N LYS A 117 -10.42 -11.28 0.97
CA LYS A 117 -10.60 -10.95 2.39
C LYS A 117 -11.41 -12.03 3.13
N ALA A 118 -12.50 -12.50 2.53
CA ALA A 118 -13.32 -13.57 3.12
C ALA A 118 -12.54 -14.89 3.26
N GLN A 119 -11.74 -15.26 2.24
CA GLN A 119 -10.87 -16.44 2.30
C GLN A 119 -9.79 -16.32 3.38
N ALA A 120 -9.15 -15.16 3.47
CA ALA A 120 -8.12 -14.90 4.50
C ALA A 120 -8.72 -14.98 5.91
N TRP A 121 -9.92 -14.44 6.11
CA TRP A 121 -10.61 -14.48 7.39
C TRP A 121 -10.97 -15.92 7.79
N LYS A 122 -11.49 -16.70 6.85
CA LYS A 122 -11.81 -18.13 7.10
C LYS A 122 -10.56 -18.92 7.49
N LEU A 123 -9.46 -18.72 6.79
CA LEU A 123 -8.18 -19.36 7.12
C LEU A 123 -7.68 -18.96 8.52
N TYR A 124 -7.84 -17.70 8.88
CA TYR A 124 -7.49 -17.20 10.21
C TYR A 124 -8.32 -17.92 11.31
N GLU A 125 -9.64 -17.99 11.17
CA GLU A 125 -10.53 -18.66 12.13
C GLU A 125 -10.22 -20.16 12.26
N GLU A 126 -9.96 -20.85 11.14
CA GLU A 126 -9.57 -22.27 11.14
C GLU A 126 -8.24 -22.48 11.87
N THR A 127 -7.26 -21.60 11.64
CA THR A 127 -5.95 -21.68 12.29
C THR A 127 -6.04 -21.40 13.78
N GLU A 128 -6.81 -20.39 14.17
CA GLU A 128 -7.05 -20.05 15.58
C GLU A 128 -7.73 -21.22 16.33
N ALA A 129 -8.75 -21.83 15.72
CA ALA A 129 -9.45 -22.99 16.31
C ALA A 129 -8.49 -24.20 16.48
N GLN A 130 -7.63 -24.47 15.49
CA GLN A 130 -6.61 -25.52 15.57
C GLN A 130 -5.59 -25.24 16.69
N ALA A 131 -5.11 -24.00 16.78
CA ALA A 131 -4.14 -23.61 17.80
C ALA A 131 -4.73 -23.73 19.20
N LEU A 132 -5.98 -23.33 19.39
CA LEU A 132 -6.69 -23.47 20.67
C LEU A 132 -6.84 -24.95 21.09
N LYS A 133 -7.21 -25.81 20.14
CA LYS A 133 -7.32 -27.25 20.38
C LYS A 133 -5.99 -27.84 20.82
N LEU A 134 -4.89 -27.54 20.11
CA LEU A 134 -3.55 -28.01 20.47
C LEU A 134 -3.10 -27.49 21.84
N TYR A 135 -3.44 -26.26 22.17
CA TYR A 135 -3.15 -25.68 23.49
C TYR A 135 -3.86 -26.45 24.61
N GLU A 136 -5.16 -26.71 24.47
CA GLU A 136 -5.91 -27.46 25.51
C GLU A 136 -5.44 -28.92 25.61
N GLU A 137 -5.11 -29.57 24.49
CA GLU A 137 -4.53 -30.93 24.49
C GLU A 137 -3.18 -30.99 25.21
N ALA A 138 -2.35 -29.97 25.05
CA ALA A 138 -1.05 -29.88 25.74
C ALA A 138 -1.17 -29.50 27.21
N LYS A 139 -2.11 -28.63 27.56
CA LYS A 139 -2.34 -28.12 28.91
C LYS A 139 -2.82 -29.21 29.88
N ALA A 140 -3.70 -30.08 29.42
CA ALA A 140 -4.29 -31.13 30.30
C ALA A 140 -3.24 -32.08 30.90
N PRO A 141 -2.28 -32.68 30.13
CA PRO A 141 -1.25 -33.54 30.70
C PRO A 141 -0.24 -32.76 31.54
N ALA A 142 0.09 -31.51 31.15
CA ALA A 142 0.98 -30.67 31.92
C ALA A 142 0.40 -30.33 33.30
N TRP A 143 -0.87 -30.03 33.37
CA TRP A 143 -1.57 -29.78 34.65
C TRP A 143 -1.64 -31.03 35.54
N LYS A 144 -1.89 -32.21 34.94
CA LYS A 144 -1.87 -33.47 35.64
C LYS A 144 -0.50 -33.75 36.27
N LEU A 145 0.58 -33.61 35.47
CA LEU A 145 1.94 -33.80 35.94
C LEU A 145 2.29 -32.84 37.08
N TYR A 146 1.88 -31.56 36.95
CA TYR A 146 2.08 -30.57 38.00
C TYR A 146 1.42 -31.01 39.31
N LYS A 147 0.16 -31.46 39.28
CA LYS A 147 -0.56 -31.89 40.47
C LYS A 147 0.01 -33.16 41.08
N GLU A 148 0.47 -34.10 40.29
CA GLU A 148 1.13 -35.32 40.77
C GLU A 148 2.49 -34.97 41.45
N THR A 149 3.24 -34.08 40.86
CA THR A 149 4.53 -33.62 41.42
C THR A 149 4.34 -32.84 42.74
N GLU A 150 3.33 -31.96 42.77
CA GLU A 150 2.94 -31.20 43.98
C GLU A 150 2.58 -32.14 45.14
N ALA A 151 1.75 -33.18 44.85
CA ALA A 151 1.34 -34.15 45.84
C ALA A 151 2.52 -35.00 46.38
N GLN A 152 3.45 -35.41 45.48
CA GLN A 152 4.66 -36.14 45.89
C GLN A 152 5.60 -35.28 46.76
N ALA A 153 5.80 -34.00 46.38
CA ALA A 153 6.60 -33.10 47.16
C ALA A 153 6.02 -32.84 48.55
N LEU A 154 4.71 -32.67 48.65
CA LEU A 154 4.04 -32.50 49.95
C LEU A 154 4.17 -33.75 50.83
N LYS A 155 3.97 -34.95 50.27
CA LYS A 155 4.17 -36.20 51.00
C LYS A 155 5.60 -36.36 51.54
N LEU A 156 6.59 -36.10 50.69
CA LEU A 156 7.99 -36.16 51.09
C LEU A 156 8.31 -35.16 52.21
N TYR A 157 7.74 -33.96 52.14
CA TYR A 157 7.89 -32.93 53.16
C TYR A 157 7.32 -33.40 54.51
N GLU A 158 6.12 -33.99 54.52
CA GLU A 158 5.49 -34.49 55.75
C GLU A 158 6.24 -35.67 56.34
N GLU A 159 6.70 -36.63 55.49
CA GLU A 159 7.51 -37.75 55.92
C GLU A 159 8.85 -37.29 56.58
N THR A 160 9.56 -36.37 55.96
CA THR A 160 10.80 -35.79 56.46
C THR A 160 10.56 -35.04 57.77
N LYS A 161 9.48 -34.27 57.85
CA LYS A 161 9.09 -33.58 59.08
C LYS A 161 8.78 -34.55 60.24
N ALA A 162 8.05 -35.65 59.94
CA ALA A 162 7.77 -36.66 60.94
C ALA A 162 9.04 -37.36 61.47
N GLN A 163 10.00 -37.65 60.58
CA GLN A 163 11.30 -38.22 61.01
C GLN A 163 12.07 -37.32 61.94
N GLY A 164 12.14 -36.00 61.60
CA GLY A 164 12.86 -35.02 62.42
C GLY A 164 12.27 -34.76 63.83
N PHE A 165 11.07 -35.32 64.12
CA PHE A 165 10.52 -35.29 65.50
C PHE A 165 10.97 -36.44 66.39
N TRP A 166 11.62 -37.49 65.81
CA TRP A 166 11.99 -38.67 66.53
C TRP A 166 13.56 -38.81 66.70
N ASP A 167 14.30 -37.94 66.03
CA ASP A 167 15.74 -37.79 66.22
C ASP A 167 16.04 -36.68 67.24
#